data_705af0545d061980f78aa5d0f65cc28b
#
_entry.id   705af0545d061980f78aa5d0f65cc28b
#
_cell.length_a   1.000
_cell.length_b   1.000
_cell.length_c   1.000
_cell.angle_alpha   90.00
_cell.angle_beta   90.00
_cell.angle_gamma   90.00
#
_symmetry.space_group_name_H-M   'P 1'
#
loop_
_entity.id
_entity.type
_entity.pdbx_description
1 polymer ?
#
loop_
_entity_poly.entity_id
_entity_poly.type
_entity_poly.pdbx_seq_one_letter_code
_entity_poly.pdbx_strand_id
1 'polypeptide(L)'
;MKDYEVILFDLDGTVIDQGLGIINSVMYSLEKFNIRVDNPKELHKFIGPPLHKSFEEFYGFSEEQAMKAVEYYREYYKDKGIYQTEIYNGIEDVLKELKDNQKIIALSTSKPQFFSEKILDFLKLTSYFDVIVGSNLDGTRTDKAEIIEYTISQCNAIKAVDISKVIIVGDRKHDIIGAKTAGIDSLGVLYGYGSKEELDNVKPTYIASTPHNITEILLNK
;
A
#
# COMPACT_ATOMS: atom_id res chain seq x y z
N MET A 1 15.76 15.02 14.88
CA MET A 1 14.55 14.75 14.09
C MET A 1 13.39 14.44 15.04
N LYS A 2 12.16 14.33 14.55
CA LYS A 2 10.97 14.07 15.37
C LYS A 2 10.96 12.61 15.84
N ASP A 3 10.51 12.33 17.05
CA ASP A 3 10.37 10.97 17.59
C ASP A 3 8.95 10.45 17.28
N TYR A 4 8.83 9.56 16.30
CA TYR A 4 7.55 8.94 15.93
C TYR A 4 7.27 7.73 16.83
N GLU A 5 6.02 7.62 17.30
CA GLU A 5 5.56 6.49 18.12
C GLU A 5 4.74 5.49 17.32
N VAL A 6 4.03 5.94 16.29
CA VAL A 6 3.17 5.12 15.43
C VAL A 6 3.61 5.25 13.98
N ILE A 7 3.97 4.13 13.38
CA ILE A 7 4.43 4.03 12.00
C ILE A 7 3.39 3.25 11.19
N LEU A 8 2.74 3.94 10.26
CA LEU A 8 1.81 3.31 9.31
C LEU A 8 2.61 2.92 8.06
N PHE A 9 2.35 1.74 7.51
CA PHE A 9 2.93 1.28 6.24
C PHE A 9 1.83 1.05 5.21
N ASP A 10 2.03 1.53 3.99
CA ASP A 10 1.33 0.95 2.84
C ASP A 10 1.90 -0.45 2.55
N LEU A 11 1.19 -1.24 1.73
CA LEU A 11 1.58 -2.62 1.43
C LEU A 11 2.30 -2.72 0.08
N ASP A 12 1.55 -2.53 -1.03
CA ASP A 12 2.04 -2.75 -2.38
C ASP A 12 3.00 -1.63 -2.81
N GLY A 13 4.26 -1.95 -3.10
CA GLY A 13 5.29 -0.97 -3.44
C GLY A 13 6.06 -0.43 -2.23
N THR A 14 5.65 -0.79 -1.02
CA THR A 14 6.28 -0.32 0.22
C THR A 14 6.83 -1.46 1.06
N VAL A 15 5.99 -2.40 1.46
CA VAL A 15 6.39 -3.61 2.20
C VAL A 15 6.71 -4.74 1.24
N ILE A 16 5.90 -4.89 0.18
CA ILE A 16 6.00 -5.99 -0.78
C ILE A 16 6.02 -5.50 -2.23
N ASP A 17 6.70 -6.25 -3.10
CA ASP A 17 6.54 -6.20 -4.55
C ASP A 17 5.44 -7.19 -4.98
N GLN A 18 4.26 -6.66 -5.28
CA GLN A 18 3.10 -7.42 -5.75
C GLN A 18 2.88 -7.25 -7.27
N GLY A 19 3.81 -6.59 -7.98
CA GLY A 19 3.65 -6.19 -9.37
C GLY A 19 3.27 -7.34 -10.28
N LEU A 20 3.98 -8.48 -10.18
CA LEU A 20 3.71 -9.65 -10.99
C LEU A 20 2.27 -10.18 -10.80
N GLY A 21 1.82 -10.29 -9.55
CA GLY A 21 0.50 -10.79 -9.22
C GLY A 21 -0.63 -9.88 -9.72
N ILE A 22 -0.46 -8.57 -9.56
CA ILE A 22 -1.43 -7.57 -10.03
C ILE A 22 -1.48 -7.57 -11.56
N ILE A 23 -0.33 -7.49 -12.23
CA ILE A 23 -0.24 -7.44 -13.70
C ILE A 23 -0.88 -8.68 -14.32
N ASN A 24 -0.56 -9.88 -13.84
CA ASN A 24 -1.13 -11.13 -14.35
C ASN A 24 -2.66 -11.18 -14.15
N SER A 25 -3.16 -10.64 -13.04
CA SER A 25 -4.60 -10.58 -12.77
C SER A 25 -5.31 -9.58 -13.67
N VAL A 26 -4.68 -8.43 -13.97
CA VAL A 26 -5.20 -7.43 -14.92
C VAL A 26 -5.21 -8.04 -16.33
N MET A 27 -4.14 -8.70 -16.75
CA MET A 27 -4.07 -9.37 -18.06
C MET A 27 -5.16 -10.41 -18.19
N TYR A 28 -5.37 -11.26 -17.19
CA TYR A 28 -6.45 -12.25 -17.17
C TYR A 28 -7.83 -11.58 -17.32
N SER A 29 -8.05 -10.47 -16.60
CA SER A 29 -9.29 -9.72 -16.71
C SER A 29 -9.50 -9.15 -18.11
N LEU A 30 -8.48 -8.50 -18.69
CA LEU A 30 -8.56 -7.90 -20.04
C LEU A 30 -8.77 -8.95 -21.13
N GLU A 31 -8.19 -10.14 -21.00
CA GLU A 31 -8.44 -11.27 -21.92
C GLU A 31 -9.91 -11.67 -21.99
N LYS A 32 -10.66 -11.57 -20.87
CA LYS A 32 -12.12 -11.83 -20.86
C LYS A 32 -12.91 -10.80 -21.69
N PHE A 33 -12.33 -9.64 -21.95
CA PHE A 33 -12.90 -8.61 -22.85
C PHE A 33 -12.28 -8.67 -24.26
N ASN A 34 -11.51 -9.73 -24.60
CA ASN A 34 -10.77 -9.88 -25.84
C ASN A 34 -9.75 -8.76 -26.09
N ILE A 35 -9.23 -8.16 -25.02
CA ILE A 35 -8.17 -7.15 -25.08
C ILE A 35 -6.84 -7.84 -24.80
N ARG A 36 -5.93 -7.78 -25.77
CA ARG A 36 -4.57 -8.31 -25.63
C ARG A 36 -3.63 -7.20 -25.22
N VAL A 37 -2.77 -7.49 -24.25
CA VAL A 37 -1.72 -6.59 -23.78
C VAL A 37 -0.39 -7.06 -24.34
N ASP A 38 0.22 -6.26 -25.20
CA ASP A 38 1.51 -6.60 -25.82
C ASP A 38 2.70 -6.28 -24.91
N ASN A 39 2.57 -5.23 -24.07
CA ASN A 39 3.59 -4.82 -23.13
C ASN A 39 3.05 -4.81 -21.69
N PRO A 40 3.31 -5.86 -20.89
CA PRO A 40 2.83 -5.93 -19.51
C PRO A 40 3.30 -4.78 -18.60
N LYS A 41 4.43 -4.11 -18.94
CA LYS A 41 4.92 -2.97 -18.15
C LYS A 41 3.97 -1.77 -18.14
N GLU A 42 3.13 -1.64 -19.16
CA GLU A 42 2.12 -0.58 -19.21
C GLU A 42 1.02 -0.75 -18.13
N LEU A 43 0.92 -1.93 -17.55
CA LEU A 43 -0.04 -2.24 -16.50
C LEU A 43 0.45 -1.84 -15.10
N HIS A 44 1.69 -1.39 -14.94
CA HIS A 44 2.18 -0.88 -13.64
C HIS A 44 1.33 0.26 -13.08
N LYS A 45 0.67 1.03 -13.94
CA LYS A 45 -0.27 2.08 -13.56
C LYS A 45 -1.50 1.59 -12.78
N PHE A 46 -1.80 0.28 -12.81
CA PHE A 46 -2.86 -0.34 -12.01
C PHE A 46 -2.46 -0.56 -10.53
N ILE A 47 -1.18 -0.42 -10.20
CA ILE A 47 -0.68 -0.68 -8.86
C ILE A 47 -0.86 0.59 -8.01
N GLY A 48 -1.65 0.49 -6.95
CA GLY A 48 -1.96 1.57 -6.02
C GLY A 48 -3.37 2.15 -6.16
N PRO A 49 -3.82 2.60 -7.34
CA PRO A 49 -5.18 3.13 -7.51
C PRO A 49 -6.27 2.06 -7.36
N PRO A 50 -7.52 2.46 -7.02
CA PRO A 50 -8.65 1.54 -7.04
C PRO A 50 -8.88 0.94 -8.42
N LEU A 51 -8.98 -0.41 -8.51
CA LEU A 51 -9.02 -1.16 -9.77
C LEU A 51 -10.15 -0.71 -10.71
N HIS A 52 -11.37 -0.48 -10.21
CA HIS A 52 -12.49 -0.06 -11.04
C HIS A 52 -12.19 1.26 -11.75
N LYS A 53 -11.65 2.24 -11.03
CA LYS A 53 -11.24 3.53 -11.61
C LYS A 53 -10.13 3.38 -12.63
N SER A 54 -9.19 2.47 -12.40
CA SER A 54 -8.12 2.18 -13.35
C SER A 54 -8.64 1.58 -14.65
N PHE A 55 -9.63 0.68 -14.60
CA PHE A 55 -10.26 0.13 -15.80
C PHE A 55 -11.05 1.20 -16.57
N GLU A 56 -11.78 2.08 -15.87
CA GLU A 56 -12.48 3.22 -16.49
C GLU A 56 -11.48 4.17 -17.18
N GLU A 57 -10.45 4.60 -16.46
CA GLU A 57 -9.50 5.60 -16.93
C GLU A 57 -8.60 5.09 -18.07
N PHE A 58 -8.09 3.86 -17.94
CA PHE A 58 -7.05 3.37 -18.86
C PHE A 58 -7.60 2.60 -20.05
N TYR A 59 -8.83 2.08 -19.94
CA TYR A 59 -9.46 1.26 -21.00
C TYR A 59 -10.81 1.82 -21.45
N GLY A 60 -11.28 2.92 -20.87
CA GLY A 60 -12.55 3.54 -21.23
C GLY A 60 -13.78 2.66 -20.91
N PHE A 61 -13.67 1.78 -19.92
CA PHE A 61 -14.78 0.93 -19.53
C PHE A 61 -15.89 1.75 -18.89
N SER A 62 -17.15 1.37 -19.14
CA SER A 62 -18.26 1.85 -18.34
C SER A 62 -18.14 1.34 -16.90
N GLU A 63 -18.85 1.96 -15.95
CA GLU A 63 -18.89 1.52 -14.56
C GLU A 63 -19.24 0.02 -14.45
N GLU A 64 -20.23 -0.45 -15.21
CA GLU A 64 -20.63 -1.87 -15.23
C GLU A 64 -19.50 -2.77 -15.75
N GLN A 65 -18.83 -2.37 -16.84
CA GLN A 65 -17.70 -3.10 -17.40
C GLN A 65 -16.50 -3.11 -16.43
N ALA A 66 -16.21 -2.00 -15.80
CA ALA A 66 -15.13 -1.89 -14.84
C ALA A 66 -15.36 -2.77 -13.61
N MET A 67 -16.59 -2.80 -13.08
CA MET A 67 -16.94 -3.71 -11.99
C MET A 67 -16.83 -5.18 -12.41
N LYS A 68 -17.25 -5.53 -13.64
CA LYS A 68 -17.08 -6.87 -14.16
C LYS A 68 -15.62 -7.25 -14.38
N ALA A 69 -14.80 -6.30 -14.81
CA ALA A 69 -13.34 -6.48 -14.91
C ALA A 69 -12.70 -6.76 -13.55
N VAL A 70 -13.15 -6.07 -12.49
CA VAL A 70 -12.69 -6.33 -11.11
C VAL A 70 -13.08 -7.75 -10.66
N GLU A 71 -14.26 -8.26 -11.04
CA GLU A 71 -14.64 -9.66 -10.75
C GLU A 71 -13.67 -10.63 -11.40
N TYR A 72 -13.40 -10.49 -12.71
CA TYR A 72 -12.43 -11.32 -13.42
C TYR A 72 -11.01 -11.20 -12.89
N TYR A 73 -10.57 -9.98 -12.52
CA TYR A 73 -9.31 -9.77 -11.83
C TYR A 73 -9.25 -10.63 -10.56
N ARG A 74 -10.30 -10.58 -9.73
CA ARG A 74 -10.37 -11.32 -8.46
C ARG A 74 -10.40 -12.84 -8.65
N GLU A 75 -10.93 -13.37 -9.77
CA GLU A 75 -10.87 -14.79 -10.09
C GLU A 75 -9.44 -15.32 -10.15
N TYR A 76 -8.55 -14.60 -10.85
CA TYR A 76 -7.15 -14.99 -10.94
C TYR A 76 -6.39 -14.64 -9.64
N TYR A 77 -6.64 -13.44 -9.13
CA TYR A 77 -5.88 -12.89 -8.01
C TYR A 77 -5.98 -13.75 -6.76
N LYS A 78 -7.18 -14.18 -6.38
CA LYS A 78 -7.42 -14.93 -5.12
C LYS A 78 -6.70 -16.28 -5.06
N ASP A 79 -6.49 -16.94 -6.21
CA ASP A 79 -5.97 -18.30 -6.27
C ASP A 79 -4.49 -18.36 -6.73
N LYS A 80 -4.03 -17.36 -7.48
CA LYS A 80 -2.69 -17.31 -8.06
C LYS A 80 -1.97 -15.99 -7.80
N GLY A 81 -2.56 -14.87 -8.22
CA GLY A 81 -1.92 -13.56 -8.17
C GLY A 81 -1.49 -13.14 -6.76
N ILE A 82 -2.29 -13.49 -5.76
CA ILE A 82 -1.99 -13.17 -4.35
C ILE A 82 -0.66 -13.77 -3.87
N TYR A 83 -0.24 -14.89 -4.41
CA TYR A 83 1.02 -15.57 -4.04
C TYR A 83 2.20 -15.20 -4.95
N GLN A 84 1.97 -14.40 -5.98
CA GLN A 84 3.02 -13.85 -6.85
C GLN A 84 3.51 -12.52 -6.27
N THR A 85 4.15 -12.61 -5.11
CA THR A 85 4.58 -11.47 -4.30
C THR A 85 5.90 -11.79 -3.60
N GLU A 86 6.70 -10.76 -3.36
CA GLU A 86 7.96 -10.84 -2.64
C GLU A 86 8.08 -9.68 -1.65
N ILE A 87 8.80 -9.89 -0.55
CA ILE A 87 9.13 -8.82 0.39
C ILE A 87 10.27 -7.99 -0.21
N TYR A 88 10.18 -6.66 -0.16
CA TYR A 88 11.33 -5.83 -0.54
C TYR A 88 12.52 -6.13 0.38
N ASN A 89 13.69 -6.29 -0.23
CA ASN A 89 14.90 -6.65 0.51
C ASN A 89 15.23 -5.60 1.59
N GLY A 90 15.35 -6.05 2.83
CA GLY A 90 15.61 -5.23 4.02
C GLY A 90 14.35 -4.76 4.77
N ILE A 91 13.14 -4.95 4.26
CA ILE A 91 11.90 -4.54 4.96
C ILE A 91 11.69 -5.34 6.25
N GLU A 92 11.99 -6.63 6.25
CA GLU A 92 11.86 -7.44 7.47
C GLU A 92 12.77 -6.93 8.58
N ASP A 93 14.00 -6.52 8.25
CA ASP A 93 14.92 -5.89 9.19
C ASP A 93 14.37 -4.57 9.72
N VAL A 94 13.78 -3.73 8.84
CA VAL A 94 13.12 -2.47 9.23
C VAL A 94 12.00 -2.73 10.24
N LEU A 95 11.07 -3.64 9.93
CA LEU A 95 9.95 -3.96 10.80
C LEU A 95 10.43 -4.47 12.16
N LYS A 96 11.39 -5.39 12.16
CA LYS A 96 12.01 -5.91 13.38
C LYS A 96 12.63 -4.80 14.21
N GLU A 97 13.43 -3.94 13.59
CA GLU A 97 14.13 -2.87 14.29
C GLU A 97 13.16 -1.84 14.90
N LEU A 98 12.08 -1.50 14.20
CA LEU A 98 11.01 -0.65 14.73
C LEU A 98 10.31 -1.30 15.93
N LYS A 99 10.04 -2.62 15.90
CA LYS A 99 9.47 -3.38 17.04
C LYS A 99 10.44 -3.38 18.23
N ASP A 100 11.72 -3.63 18.00
CA ASP A 100 12.76 -3.63 19.05
C ASP A 100 12.85 -2.23 19.74
N ASN A 101 12.53 -1.16 19.01
CA ASN A 101 12.42 0.21 19.53
C ASN A 101 11.00 0.57 20.02
N GLN A 102 10.15 -0.43 20.28
CA GLN A 102 8.80 -0.29 20.88
C GLN A 102 7.85 0.64 20.08
N LYS A 103 8.04 0.75 18.75
CA LYS A 103 7.13 1.49 17.89
C LYS A 103 5.86 0.67 17.64
N ILE A 104 4.70 1.34 17.58
CA ILE A 104 3.46 0.74 17.09
C ILE A 104 3.56 0.70 15.56
N ILE A 105 3.44 -0.47 14.98
CA ILE A 105 3.47 -0.67 13.53
C ILE A 105 2.09 -1.04 13.06
N ALA A 106 1.55 -0.29 12.10
CA ALA A 106 0.25 -0.59 11.52
C ALA A 106 0.32 -0.67 10.00
N LEU A 107 -0.42 -1.60 9.41
CA LEU A 107 -0.70 -1.60 7.99
C LEU A 107 -1.87 -0.64 7.70
N SER A 108 -1.72 0.21 6.68
CA SER A 108 -2.71 1.21 6.26
C SER A 108 -2.74 1.26 4.74
N THR A 109 -3.50 0.35 4.09
CA THR A 109 -3.41 0.12 2.65
C THR A 109 -4.75 0.22 1.93
N SER A 110 -4.76 0.73 0.69
CA SER A 110 -5.94 0.72 -0.19
C SER A 110 -6.30 -0.67 -0.72
N LYS A 111 -5.41 -1.66 -0.53
CA LYS A 111 -5.71 -3.06 -0.82
C LYS A 111 -6.81 -3.58 0.13
N PRO A 112 -7.75 -4.41 -0.33
CA PRO A 112 -8.74 -5.02 0.55
C PRO A 112 -8.09 -5.76 1.73
N GLN A 113 -8.55 -5.45 2.96
CA GLN A 113 -8.00 -6.02 4.20
C GLN A 113 -7.89 -7.53 4.16
N PHE A 114 -8.94 -8.20 3.66
CA PHE A 114 -8.97 -9.66 3.50
C PHE A 114 -7.77 -10.23 2.70
N PHE A 115 -7.38 -9.55 1.62
CA PHE A 115 -6.21 -9.98 0.84
C PHE A 115 -4.90 -9.59 1.52
N SER A 116 -4.86 -8.43 2.18
CA SER A 116 -3.68 -7.97 2.92
C SER A 116 -3.30 -8.94 4.05
N GLU A 117 -4.27 -9.36 4.84
CA GLU A 117 -4.07 -10.35 5.91
C GLU A 117 -3.53 -11.67 5.36
N LYS A 118 -4.11 -12.20 4.26
CA LYS A 118 -3.62 -13.42 3.62
C LYS A 118 -2.18 -13.32 3.12
N ILE A 119 -1.80 -12.17 2.56
CA ILE A 119 -0.44 -11.94 2.08
C ILE A 119 0.53 -11.88 3.25
N LEU A 120 0.19 -11.14 4.30
CA LEU A 120 1.03 -11.06 5.49
C LEU A 120 1.23 -12.43 6.15
N ASP A 121 0.19 -13.26 6.22
CA ASP A 121 0.28 -14.63 6.72
C ASP A 121 1.18 -15.50 5.84
N PHE A 122 0.98 -15.45 4.52
CA PHE A 122 1.79 -16.20 3.57
C PHE A 122 3.29 -15.84 3.66
N LEU A 123 3.59 -14.55 3.80
CA LEU A 123 4.95 -14.03 3.94
C LEU A 123 5.48 -14.06 5.38
N LYS A 124 4.67 -14.51 6.37
CA LYS A 124 5.00 -14.58 7.80
C LYS A 124 5.31 -13.21 8.43
N LEU A 125 4.69 -12.16 7.91
CA LEU A 125 4.87 -10.79 8.39
C LEU A 125 3.81 -10.34 9.39
N THR A 126 2.72 -11.09 9.61
CA THR A 126 1.57 -10.71 10.45
C THR A 126 2.00 -10.27 11.86
N SER A 127 2.98 -10.96 12.46
CA SER A 127 3.44 -10.67 13.83
C SER A 127 4.14 -9.33 14.01
N TYR A 128 4.57 -8.68 12.93
CA TYR A 128 5.18 -7.36 13.01
C TYR A 128 4.15 -6.23 13.13
N PHE A 129 2.91 -6.46 12.72
CA PHE A 129 1.86 -5.44 12.71
C PHE A 129 0.95 -5.53 13.93
N ASP A 130 0.84 -4.45 14.68
CA ASP A 130 -0.07 -4.33 15.83
C ASP A 130 -1.51 -4.08 15.35
N VAL A 131 -1.67 -3.46 14.20
CA VAL A 131 -2.95 -3.14 13.55
C VAL A 131 -2.84 -3.41 12.05
N ILE A 132 -3.87 -4.02 11.47
CA ILE A 132 -3.96 -4.26 10.02
C ILE A 132 -5.28 -3.64 9.53
N VAL A 133 -5.17 -2.62 8.68
CA VAL A 133 -6.31 -1.95 8.05
C VAL A 133 -6.11 -1.90 6.55
N GLY A 134 -7.12 -2.31 5.83
CA GLY A 134 -7.23 -2.19 4.38
C GLY A 134 -8.61 -1.68 3.97
N SER A 135 -8.86 -1.54 2.68
CA SER A 135 -10.20 -1.25 2.16
C SER A 135 -11.15 -2.42 2.38
N ASN A 136 -12.45 -2.19 2.21
CA ASN A 136 -13.44 -3.25 2.24
C ASN A 136 -13.60 -3.91 0.86
N LEU A 137 -14.00 -5.19 0.85
CA LEU A 137 -14.24 -5.93 -0.41
C LEU A 137 -15.43 -5.38 -1.22
N ASP A 138 -16.37 -4.72 -0.54
CA ASP A 138 -17.55 -4.09 -1.15
C ASP A 138 -17.24 -2.77 -1.87
N GLY A 139 -15.98 -2.30 -1.80
CA GLY A 139 -15.54 -1.06 -2.42
C GLY A 139 -15.71 0.18 -1.54
N THR A 140 -16.09 0.02 -0.27
CA THR A 140 -16.08 1.11 0.72
C THR A 140 -14.71 1.24 1.38
N ARG A 141 -14.46 2.35 2.07
CA ARG A 141 -13.18 2.68 2.71
C ARG A 141 -11.99 2.51 1.75
N THR A 142 -12.07 3.13 0.57
CA THR A 142 -11.01 3.07 -0.45
C THR A 142 -10.17 4.33 -0.50
N ASP A 143 -10.63 5.43 0.07
CA ASP A 143 -9.87 6.67 0.17
C ASP A 143 -8.73 6.54 1.17
N LYS A 144 -7.52 6.97 0.78
CA LYS A 144 -6.33 6.78 1.62
C LYS A 144 -6.38 7.58 2.92
N ALA A 145 -6.98 8.77 2.93
CA ALA A 145 -7.12 9.55 4.15
C ALA A 145 -8.08 8.86 5.14
N GLU A 146 -9.22 8.36 4.65
CA GLU A 146 -10.17 7.58 5.45
C GLU A 146 -9.51 6.35 6.08
N ILE A 147 -8.70 5.62 5.29
CA ILE A 147 -7.97 4.44 5.77
C ILE A 147 -6.98 4.82 6.87
N ILE A 148 -6.21 5.90 6.67
CA ILE A 148 -5.24 6.42 7.65
C ILE A 148 -5.95 6.79 8.95
N GLU A 149 -7.02 7.59 8.88
CA GLU A 149 -7.79 8.02 10.06
C GLU A 149 -8.36 6.82 10.81
N TYR A 150 -8.91 5.85 10.10
CA TYR A 150 -9.41 4.61 10.71
C TYR A 150 -8.27 3.80 11.34
N THR A 151 -7.10 3.69 10.69
CA THR A 151 -5.93 3.01 11.25
C THR A 151 -5.47 3.67 12.55
N ILE A 152 -5.39 4.99 12.58
CA ILE A 152 -5.03 5.76 13.79
C ILE A 152 -6.05 5.49 14.91
N SER A 153 -7.34 5.43 14.60
CA SER A 153 -8.37 5.11 15.59
C SER A 153 -8.18 3.72 16.20
N GLN A 154 -7.77 2.74 15.40
CA GLN A 154 -7.45 1.38 15.89
C GLN A 154 -6.16 1.37 16.74
N CYS A 155 -5.12 2.10 16.35
CA CYS A 155 -3.92 2.26 17.16
C CYS A 155 -4.24 2.93 18.50
N ASN A 156 -5.13 3.93 18.51
CA ASN A 156 -5.56 4.63 19.73
C ASN A 156 -6.30 3.71 20.72
N ALA A 157 -6.89 2.63 20.25
CA ALA A 157 -7.50 1.62 21.13
C ALA A 157 -6.44 0.75 21.86
N ILE A 158 -5.21 0.68 21.35
CA ILE A 158 -4.08 -0.03 21.99
C ILE A 158 -3.40 0.89 23.01
N LYS A 159 -3.08 2.12 22.59
CA LYS A 159 -2.39 3.14 23.39
C LYS A 159 -2.82 4.51 22.87
N ALA A 160 -3.03 5.47 23.79
CA ALA A 160 -3.32 6.86 23.42
C ALA A 160 -2.27 7.40 22.43
N VAL A 161 -2.73 7.83 21.25
CA VAL A 161 -1.91 8.27 20.13
C VAL A 161 -1.85 9.80 20.08
N ASP A 162 -0.65 10.36 20.12
CA ASP A 162 -0.41 11.74 19.76
C ASP A 162 -0.28 11.82 18.22
N ILE A 163 -1.25 12.45 17.56
CA ILE A 163 -1.30 12.57 16.10
C ILE A 163 -0.01 13.19 15.53
N SER A 164 0.64 14.08 16.29
CA SER A 164 1.90 14.69 15.88
C SER A 164 3.08 13.72 15.83
N LYS A 165 2.94 12.52 16.41
CA LYS A 165 3.95 11.46 16.44
C LYS A 165 3.60 10.27 15.52
N VAL A 166 2.67 10.48 14.59
CA VAL A 166 2.27 9.50 13.58
C VAL A 166 2.93 9.85 12.25
N ILE A 167 3.41 8.82 11.55
CA ILE A 167 3.93 8.95 10.19
C ILE A 167 3.46 7.76 9.34
N ILE A 168 3.18 8.01 8.06
CA ILE A 168 2.98 6.93 7.08
C ILE A 168 4.18 6.79 6.17
N VAL A 169 4.54 5.55 5.87
CA VAL A 169 5.52 5.16 4.85
C VAL A 169 4.75 4.64 3.65
N GLY A 170 5.01 5.21 2.48
CA GLY A 170 4.34 4.80 1.24
C GLY A 170 5.12 5.22 0.00
N ASP A 171 4.84 4.58 -1.14
CA ASP A 171 5.57 4.79 -2.38
C ASP A 171 4.82 5.66 -3.39
N ARG A 172 3.53 5.94 -3.18
CA ARG A 172 2.70 6.68 -4.13
C ARG A 172 2.22 8.02 -3.57
N LYS A 173 1.89 8.93 -4.50
CA LYS A 173 1.27 10.22 -4.17
C LYS A 173 0.04 10.10 -3.27
N HIS A 174 -0.71 9.00 -3.37
CA HIS A 174 -1.93 8.78 -2.60
C HIS A 174 -1.65 8.69 -1.11
N ASP A 175 -0.52 8.06 -0.72
CA ASP A 175 -0.07 7.96 0.68
C ASP A 175 0.23 9.34 1.24
N ILE A 176 0.97 10.14 0.47
CA ILE A 176 1.41 11.46 0.88
C ILE A 176 0.23 12.45 0.97
N ILE A 177 -0.69 12.40 -0.02
CA ILE A 177 -1.90 13.23 -0.01
C ILE A 177 -2.81 12.82 1.16
N GLY A 178 -3.02 11.51 1.36
CA GLY A 178 -3.79 10.97 2.47
C GLY A 178 -3.23 11.39 3.83
N ALA A 179 -1.90 11.32 3.99
CA ALA A 179 -1.22 11.79 5.19
C ALA A 179 -1.48 13.28 5.48
N LYS A 180 -1.37 14.13 4.46
CA LYS A 180 -1.65 15.57 4.58
C LYS A 180 -3.09 15.85 4.99
N THR A 181 -4.05 15.13 4.41
CA THR A 181 -5.46 15.25 4.74
C THR A 181 -5.73 14.82 6.19
N ALA A 182 -5.09 13.73 6.64
CA ALA A 182 -5.19 13.23 8.00
C ALA A 182 -4.36 14.03 9.02
N GLY A 183 -3.56 15.01 8.58
CA GLY A 183 -2.75 15.87 9.46
C GLY A 183 -1.53 15.18 10.08
N ILE A 184 -0.98 14.15 9.42
CA ILE A 184 0.20 13.42 9.87
C ILE A 184 1.39 13.64 8.93
N ASP A 185 2.58 13.26 9.39
CA ASP A 185 3.78 13.26 8.55
C ASP A 185 3.81 12.07 7.57
N SER A 186 4.65 12.18 6.54
CA SER A 186 4.79 11.15 5.52
C SER A 186 6.25 10.93 5.11
N LEU A 187 6.59 9.68 4.83
CA LEU A 187 7.88 9.26 4.30
C LEU A 187 7.64 8.57 2.95
N GLY A 188 8.06 9.21 1.87
CA GLY A 188 7.99 8.64 0.53
C GLY A 188 9.15 7.70 0.27
N VAL A 189 8.91 6.51 -0.27
CA VAL A 189 9.97 5.56 -0.64
C VAL A 189 10.13 5.50 -2.16
N LEU A 190 11.40 5.45 -2.63
CA LEU A 190 11.74 5.50 -4.06
C LEU A 190 12.00 4.12 -4.69
N TYR A 191 11.96 3.07 -3.91
CA TYR A 191 12.17 1.70 -4.39
C TYR A 191 10.87 1.00 -4.85
N GLY A 192 9.71 1.63 -4.62
CA GLY A 192 8.40 1.14 -5.03
C GLY A 192 8.01 1.52 -6.46
N TYR A 193 6.72 1.65 -6.72
CA TYR A 193 6.17 1.92 -8.05
C TYR A 193 6.04 3.42 -8.37
N GLY A 194 6.02 4.29 -7.35
CA GLY A 194 5.98 5.74 -7.52
C GLY A 194 7.29 6.30 -8.07
N SER A 195 7.20 7.27 -8.97
CA SER A 195 8.39 7.96 -9.45
C SER A 195 8.85 9.05 -8.46
N LYS A 196 10.14 9.40 -8.53
CA LYS A 196 10.67 10.53 -7.77
C LYS A 196 9.91 11.82 -8.09
N GLU A 197 9.57 12.06 -9.36
CA GLU A 197 8.80 13.23 -9.77
C GLU A 197 7.38 13.23 -9.15
N GLU A 198 6.71 12.07 -9.11
CA GLU A 198 5.41 11.92 -8.44
C GLU A 198 5.47 12.34 -6.98
N LEU A 199 6.50 11.87 -6.26
CA LEU A 199 6.68 12.19 -4.83
C LEU A 199 7.13 13.64 -4.60
N ASP A 200 8.05 14.16 -5.41
CA ASP A 200 8.51 15.55 -5.31
C ASP A 200 7.34 16.54 -5.51
N ASN A 201 6.40 16.24 -6.39
CA ASN A 201 5.21 17.07 -6.64
C ASN A 201 4.28 17.13 -5.42
N VAL A 202 4.18 16.07 -4.65
CA VAL A 202 3.31 16.02 -3.45
C VAL A 202 4.06 16.30 -2.14
N LYS A 203 5.38 16.51 -2.17
CA LYS A 203 6.22 16.98 -1.07
C LYS A 203 5.99 16.20 0.23
N PRO A 204 6.44 14.95 0.35
CA PRO A 204 6.43 14.22 1.61
C PRO A 204 7.33 14.91 2.65
N THR A 205 7.16 14.61 3.93
CA THR A 205 8.01 15.13 5.01
C THR A 205 9.45 14.63 4.86
N TYR A 206 9.60 13.37 4.47
CA TYR A 206 10.90 12.73 4.19
C TYR A 206 10.84 11.87 2.93
N ILE A 207 12.03 11.57 2.37
CA ILE A 207 12.20 10.64 1.27
C ILE A 207 13.28 9.62 1.65
N ALA A 208 13.01 8.34 1.44
CA ALA A 208 13.95 7.23 1.60
C ALA A 208 14.19 6.55 0.25
N SER A 209 15.44 6.32 -0.10
CA SER A 209 15.81 5.63 -1.35
C SER A 209 15.86 4.11 -1.19
N THR A 210 16.04 3.62 0.02
CA THR A 210 16.15 2.20 0.36
C THR A 210 15.36 1.91 1.64
N PRO A 211 14.97 0.64 1.90
CA PRO A 211 14.36 0.27 3.18
C PRO A 211 15.21 0.66 4.39
N HIS A 212 16.53 0.51 4.32
CA HIS A 212 17.43 0.90 5.42
C HIS A 212 17.32 2.38 5.80
N ASN A 213 17.14 3.29 4.83
CA ASN A 213 16.96 4.70 5.13
C ASN A 213 15.68 4.99 5.95
N ILE A 214 14.69 4.09 5.95
CA ILE A 214 13.50 4.24 6.79
C ILE A 214 13.89 4.26 8.27
N THR A 215 14.70 3.28 8.71
CA THR A 215 15.14 3.20 10.11
C THR A 215 16.10 4.33 10.48
N GLU A 216 16.99 4.76 9.57
CA GLU A 216 17.84 5.92 9.79
C GLU A 216 17.01 7.18 10.09
N ILE A 217 15.96 7.42 9.30
CA ILE A 217 15.08 8.59 9.46
C ILE A 217 14.21 8.47 10.71
N LEU A 218 13.56 7.31 10.92
CA LEU A 218 12.56 7.15 11.97
C LEU A 218 13.17 6.95 13.38
N LEU A 219 14.39 6.43 13.47
CA LEU A 219 15.09 6.18 14.74
C LEU A 219 16.22 7.16 15.03
N ASN A 220 16.38 8.19 14.18
CA ASN A 220 17.41 9.25 14.34
C ASN A 220 18.85 8.70 14.42
N LYS A 221 19.20 7.79 13.51
CA LYS A 221 20.52 7.15 13.44
C LYS A 221 21.48 7.87 12.52
#